data_8d1cd900b0150dcf104cc63db5ba68f2
#
_entry.id   8d1cd900b0150dcf104cc63db5ba68f2
#
_cell.length_a   1.000
_cell.length_b   1.000
_cell.length_c   1.000
_cell.angle_alpha   90.00
_cell.angle_beta   90.00
_cell.angle_gamma   90.00
#
_symmetry.space_group_name_H-M   'P 1'
#
loop_
_entity.id
_entity.type
_entity.pdbx_description
1 polymer ?
#
loop_
_entity_poly.entity_id
_entity_poly.type
_entity_poly.pdbx_seq_one_letter_code
_entity_poly.pdbx_strand_id
1 'polypeptide(L)'
;MNKIIVLTLLLISVLQQSVVAQLPSTQYGKIIRHENFQSAYVNARNVDVWLPENYSPKNKYAVLYMQDGQMLFDSAITWNKQEWGVDELLSTLMKEGKIKNCIVVGIWNGGVSRHAEYFPQKPFESLSPSQQDSVYSAYRSGGQSIFGGKTIISDQYLLFLTKELKPFIDRTYSTKSDRANTFLAGSSMGGLISLYATCEYPDIFGGAACLSTHWPGLFSLENNPVPDAFFRYLKNRLPDPKQYRIYFDHGTETLDAMYAELQSKVDTIMIAKGYTKEQWMSKSWPGQDHSEKSWKSRLSTPILFLLKK
;
A
#
# COMPACT_ATOMS: atom_id res chain seq x y z
N MET A 1 -16.72 -65.97 -31.51
CA MET A 1 -15.41 -65.39 -31.05
C MET A 1 -15.62 -63.97 -30.64
N ASN A 2 -15.86 -63.73 -29.36
CA ASN A 2 -16.09 -62.42 -28.81
C ASN A 2 -14.75 -61.79 -28.39
N LYS A 3 -14.38 -60.66 -29.00
CA LYS A 3 -13.21 -59.87 -28.58
C LYS A 3 -13.63 -58.90 -27.49
N ILE A 4 -13.17 -59.12 -26.26
CA ILE A 4 -13.28 -58.21 -25.13
C ILE A 4 -12.20 -57.14 -25.33
N ILE A 5 -12.66 -55.86 -25.52
CA ILE A 5 -11.77 -54.68 -25.52
C ILE A 5 -11.70 -54.20 -24.06
N VAL A 6 -10.53 -54.37 -23.45
CA VAL A 6 -10.23 -53.82 -22.13
C VAL A 6 -9.78 -52.36 -22.32
N LEU A 7 -10.61 -51.42 -21.90
CA LEU A 7 -10.31 -50.00 -21.91
C LEU A 7 -9.59 -49.64 -20.60
N THR A 8 -8.28 -49.46 -20.67
CA THR A 8 -7.46 -49.01 -19.52
C THR A 8 -7.58 -47.52 -19.39
N LEU A 9 -8.36 -47.03 -18.43
CA LEU A 9 -8.40 -45.62 -18.03
C LEU A 9 -7.15 -45.26 -17.22
N LEU A 10 -6.21 -44.54 -17.85
CA LEU A 10 -5.11 -43.90 -17.14
C LEU A 10 -5.69 -42.64 -16.41
N LEU A 11 -5.84 -42.74 -15.11
CA LEU A 11 -6.05 -41.57 -14.25
C LEU A 11 -4.73 -40.80 -14.14
N ILE A 12 -4.60 -39.70 -14.90
CA ILE A 12 -3.52 -38.75 -14.71
C ILE A 12 -3.95 -37.86 -13.51
N SER A 13 -3.45 -38.16 -12.33
CA SER A 13 -3.52 -37.25 -11.18
C SER A 13 -2.58 -36.08 -11.43
N VAL A 14 -3.12 -34.94 -11.88
CA VAL A 14 -2.39 -33.69 -11.91
C VAL A 14 -2.21 -33.25 -10.45
N LEU A 15 -1.06 -33.56 -9.88
CA LEU A 15 -0.59 -32.93 -8.64
C LEU A 15 -0.44 -31.44 -8.92
N GLN A 16 -1.43 -30.64 -8.52
CA GLN A 16 -1.25 -29.19 -8.38
C GLN A 16 -0.21 -28.97 -7.28
N GLN A 17 1.05 -28.86 -7.66
CA GLN A 17 2.07 -28.32 -6.79
C GLN A 17 1.67 -26.85 -6.54
N SER A 18 1.18 -26.56 -5.34
CA SER A 18 1.08 -25.20 -4.85
C SER A 18 2.48 -24.61 -4.88
N VAL A 19 2.75 -23.71 -5.80
CA VAL A 19 3.99 -22.92 -5.80
C VAL A 19 3.96 -22.07 -4.54
N VAL A 20 4.63 -22.52 -3.50
CA VAL A 20 4.84 -21.73 -2.29
C VAL A 20 5.70 -20.55 -2.69
N ALA A 21 5.17 -19.34 -2.52
CA ALA A 21 5.92 -18.13 -2.86
C ALA A 21 7.18 -18.05 -1.99
N GLN A 22 8.34 -17.95 -2.64
CA GLN A 22 9.63 -17.89 -1.97
C GLN A 22 9.65 -16.80 -0.90
N LEU A 23 10.20 -17.12 0.28
CA LEU A 23 10.41 -16.13 1.31
C LEU A 23 11.49 -15.14 0.85
N PRO A 24 11.25 -13.80 0.96
CA PRO A 24 12.28 -12.83 0.59
C PRO A 24 13.49 -12.95 1.52
N SER A 25 14.67 -12.80 0.97
CA SER A 25 15.90 -12.62 1.73
C SER A 25 15.98 -11.18 2.27
N THR A 26 16.61 -11.00 3.42
CA THR A 26 16.87 -9.68 4.01
C THR A 26 18.34 -9.55 4.37
N GLN A 27 18.89 -8.36 4.22
CA GLN A 27 20.25 -8.07 4.64
C GLN A 27 20.31 -7.90 6.17
N TYR A 28 19.27 -7.35 6.77
CA TYR A 28 19.16 -7.10 8.19
C TYR A 28 17.81 -7.55 8.74
N GLY A 29 17.84 -8.12 9.95
CA GLY A 29 16.61 -8.59 10.58
C GLY A 29 16.12 -9.92 10.00
N LYS A 30 14.83 -10.19 10.16
CA LYS A 30 14.21 -11.42 9.64
C LYS A 30 12.76 -11.17 9.24
N ILE A 31 12.27 -11.94 8.26
CA ILE A 31 10.87 -11.97 7.86
C ILE A 31 10.18 -13.20 8.43
N ILE A 32 8.99 -12.98 8.95
CA ILE A 32 8.03 -14.04 9.30
C ILE A 32 6.85 -13.88 8.35
N ARG A 33 6.65 -14.88 7.49
CA ARG A 33 5.51 -14.91 6.57
C ARG A 33 4.30 -15.57 7.22
N HIS A 34 3.17 -14.91 7.14
CA HIS A 34 1.84 -15.48 7.33
C HIS A 34 1.26 -15.78 5.95
N GLU A 35 1.43 -17.04 5.52
CA GLU A 35 0.97 -17.48 4.21
C GLU A 35 -0.55 -17.56 4.15
N ASN A 36 -1.11 -17.12 3.02
CA ASN A 36 -2.56 -17.19 2.79
C ASN A 36 -3.38 -16.69 4.00
N PHE A 37 -2.99 -15.55 4.56
CA PHE A 37 -3.74 -14.94 5.68
C PHE A 37 -5.20 -14.78 5.28
N GLN A 38 -6.06 -15.55 5.95
CA GLN A 38 -7.50 -15.61 5.65
C GLN A 38 -8.20 -14.34 6.09
N SER A 39 -9.18 -13.90 5.31
CA SER A 39 -10.02 -12.75 5.59
C SER A 39 -11.47 -13.02 5.22
N ALA A 40 -12.39 -12.49 6.01
CA ALA A 40 -13.81 -12.46 5.67
C ALA A 40 -14.17 -11.35 4.67
N TYR A 41 -13.25 -10.40 4.42
CA TYR A 41 -13.51 -9.18 3.64
C TYR A 41 -12.86 -9.19 2.28
N VAL A 42 -11.67 -9.78 2.13
CA VAL A 42 -10.89 -9.79 0.89
C VAL A 42 -10.29 -11.17 0.66
N ASN A 43 -9.82 -11.42 -0.55
CA ASN A 43 -9.13 -12.67 -0.85
C ASN A 43 -7.90 -12.85 0.05
N ALA A 44 -7.66 -14.10 0.45
CA ALA A 44 -6.47 -14.47 1.22
C ALA A 44 -5.19 -14.01 0.52
N ARG A 45 -4.21 -13.58 1.31
CA ARG A 45 -2.95 -13.03 0.81
C ARG A 45 -1.80 -13.29 1.78
N ASN A 46 -0.58 -13.21 1.29
CA ASN A 46 0.57 -13.28 2.16
C ASN A 46 0.75 -11.97 2.92
N VAL A 47 1.19 -12.08 4.16
CA VAL A 47 1.62 -10.95 4.99
C VAL A 47 3.02 -11.26 5.51
N ASP A 48 3.97 -10.42 5.15
CA ASP A 48 5.37 -10.55 5.56
C ASP A 48 5.66 -9.57 6.68
N VAL A 49 5.98 -10.08 7.87
CA VAL A 49 6.33 -9.26 9.03
C VAL A 49 7.84 -9.24 9.18
N TRP A 50 8.45 -8.07 8.91
CA TRP A 50 9.86 -7.86 9.15
C TRP A 50 10.11 -7.43 10.59
N LEU A 51 11.02 -8.12 11.26
CA LEU A 51 11.49 -7.85 12.62
C LEU A 51 12.96 -7.42 12.57
N PRO A 52 13.34 -6.30 13.24
CA PRO A 52 14.73 -5.86 13.27
C PRO A 52 15.64 -6.87 13.99
N GLU A 53 16.95 -6.80 13.75
CA GLU A 53 17.94 -7.73 14.36
C GLU A 53 17.83 -7.82 15.88
N ASN A 54 17.57 -6.69 16.53
CA ASN A 54 17.44 -6.58 17.98
C ASN A 54 16.00 -6.74 18.49
N TYR A 55 15.12 -7.35 17.69
CA TYR A 55 13.75 -7.58 18.14
C TYR A 55 13.71 -8.43 19.40
N SER A 56 13.01 -7.93 20.41
CA SER A 56 12.77 -8.64 21.66
C SER A 56 11.31 -8.47 22.08
N PRO A 57 10.61 -9.54 22.48
CA PRO A 57 9.23 -9.43 22.97
C PRO A 57 9.10 -8.61 24.28
N LYS A 58 10.23 -8.31 24.94
CA LYS A 58 10.26 -7.43 26.12
C LYS A 58 10.17 -5.94 25.76
N ASN A 59 10.47 -5.57 24.50
CA ASN A 59 10.42 -4.20 24.03
C ASN A 59 9.14 -3.97 23.22
N LYS A 60 8.67 -2.72 23.15
CA LYS A 60 7.50 -2.34 22.36
C LYS A 60 7.91 -1.56 21.11
N TYR A 61 7.34 -1.93 19.96
CA TYR A 61 7.69 -1.41 18.63
C TYR A 61 6.55 -0.64 18.01
N ALA A 62 6.84 0.46 17.34
CA ALA A 62 5.90 1.06 16.39
C ALA A 62 5.65 0.09 15.23
N VAL A 63 4.54 0.25 14.53
CA VAL A 63 4.19 -0.60 13.37
C VAL A 63 4.02 0.26 12.13
N LEU A 64 4.76 -0.10 11.08
CA LEU A 64 4.61 0.45 9.75
C LEU A 64 3.97 -0.61 8.84
N TYR A 65 2.71 -0.40 8.48
CA TYR A 65 2.00 -1.22 7.48
C TYR A 65 2.34 -0.69 6.10
N MET A 66 2.93 -1.53 5.25
CA MET A 66 3.33 -1.16 3.90
C MET A 66 2.52 -1.93 2.86
N GLN A 67 1.95 -1.19 1.92
CA GLN A 67 1.22 -1.75 0.78
C GLN A 67 2.19 -2.40 -0.21
N ASP A 68 1.68 -3.32 -1.04
CA ASP A 68 2.47 -4.05 -2.04
C ASP A 68 3.67 -4.79 -1.42
N GLY A 69 3.43 -5.51 -0.32
CA GLY A 69 4.42 -6.16 0.53
C GLY A 69 5.43 -7.05 -0.18
N GLN A 70 5.05 -7.61 -1.35
CA GLN A 70 5.93 -8.44 -2.19
C GLN A 70 7.10 -7.67 -2.82
N MET A 71 7.09 -6.32 -2.78
CA MET A 71 8.09 -5.47 -3.42
C MET A 71 9.11 -4.87 -2.45
N LEU A 72 9.06 -5.19 -1.15
CA LEU A 72 9.73 -4.40 -0.12
C LEU A 72 11.19 -4.78 0.16
N PHE A 73 11.56 -6.08 0.01
CA PHE A 73 12.74 -6.62 0.67
C PHE A 73 13.74 -7.34 -0.23
N ASP A 74 13.34 -7.91 -1.37
CA ASP A 74 14.20 -8.80 -2.19
C ASP A 74 13.87 -8.67 -3.67
N SER A 75 14.72 -7.98 -4.40
CA SER A 75 14.58 -7.78 -5.84
C SER A 75 14.69 -9.08 -6.66
N ALA A 76 15.31 -10.14 -6.12
CA ALA A 76 15.45 -11.40 -6.83
C ALA A 76 14.10 -12.10 -7.08
N ILE A 77 13.11 -11.87 -6.20
CA ILE A 77 11.79 -12.51 -6.29
C ILE A 77 10.69 -11.56 -6.78
N THR A 78 10.97 -10.26 -6.95
CA THR A 78 9.99 -9.32 -7.48
C THR A 78 9.83 -9.49 -9.00
N TRP A 79 8.64 -9.13 -9.52
CA TRP A 79 8.31 -9.30 -10.94
C TRP A 79 9.18 -8.42 -11.87
N ASN A 80 9.63 -7.25 -11.40
CA ASN A 80 10.43 -6.27 -12.16
C ASN A 80 11.89 -6.20 -11.71
N LYS A 81 12.32 -7.12 -10.83
CA LYS A 81 13.68 -7.17 -10.27
C LYS A 81 14.10 -5.88 -9.55
N GLN A 82 13.15 -5.18 -8.95
CA GLN A 82 13.38 -4.01 -8.12
C GLN A 82 12.73 -4.21 -6.74
N GLU A 83 13.23 -3.50 -5.74
CA GLU A 83 12.73 -3.52 -4.36
C GLU A 83 12.82 -2.15 -3.71
N TRP A 84 12.19 -2.01 -2.55
CA TRP A 84 12.25 -0.77 -1.76
C TRP A 84 13.44 -0.69 -0.79
N GLY A 85 14.14 -1.79 -0.50
CA GLY A 85 15.26 -1.84 0.46
C GLY A 85 14.87 -1.39 1.86
N VAL A 86 13.73 -1.87 2.33
CA VAL A 86 13.12 -1.41 3.59
C VAL A 86 13.94 -1.84 4.80
N ASP A 87 14.44 -3.07 4.82
CA ASP A 87 15.21 -3.64 5.93
C ASP A 87 16.55 -2.95 6.12
N GLU A 88 17.27 -2.64 5.03
CA GLU A 88 18.56 -1.92 5.11
C GLU A 88 18.38 -0.51 5.66
N LEU A 89 17.38 0.21 5.13
CA LEU A 89 17.14 1.59 5.53
C LEU A 89 16.69 1.68 6.99
N LEU A 90 15.67 0.89 7.39
CA LEU A 90 15.13 0.97 8.74
C LEU A 90 16.15 0.50 9.77
N SER A 91 16.90 -0.57 9.48
CA SER A 91 17.99 -1.04 10.37
C SER A 91 19.02 0.05 10.61
N THR A 92 19.45 0.73 9.54
CA THR A 92 20.40 1.84 9.62
C THR A 92 19.84 2.98 10.48
N LEU A 93 18.63 3.46 10.19
CA LEU A 93 18.05 4.59 10.90
C LEU A 93 17.73 4.29 12.38
N MET A 94 17.34 3.05 12.70
CA MET A 94 17.14 2.63 14.09
C MET A 94 18.46 2.53 14.85
N LYS A 95 19.51 1.97 14.23
CA LYS A 95 20.85 1.87 14.79
C LYS A 95 21.46 3.24 15.09
N GLU A 96 21.21 4.20 14.20
CA GLU A 96 21.60 5.60 14.38
C GLU A 96 20.72 6.37 15.38
N GLY A 97 19.67 5.76 15.90
CA GLY A 97 18.75 6.39 16.85
C GLY A 97 17.85 7.47 16.25
N LYS A 98 17.77 7.58 14.92
CA LYS A 98 17.04 8.63 14.20
C LYS A 98 15.52 8.41 14.17
N ILE A 99 15.07 7.17 14.28
CA ILE A 99 13.67 6.80 14.27
C ILE A 99 13.28 5.93 15.48
N LYS A 100 11.99 5.83 15.72
CA LYS A 100 11.43 4.87 16.69
C LYS A 100 11.81 3.45 16.28
N ASN A 101 12.02 2.57 17.26
CA ASN A 101 12.08 1.15 16.97
C ASN A 101 10.73 0.69 16.40
N CYS A 102 10.77 0.04 15.25
CA CYS A 102 9.56 -0.39 14.54
C CYS A 102 9.71 -1.81 13.96
N ILE A 103 8.56 -2.42 13.70
CA ILE A 103 8.41 -3.57 12.82
C ILE A 103 7.69 -3.12 11.55
N VAL A 104 7.86 -3.87 10.46
CA VAL A 104 7.15 -3.61 9.19
C VAL A 104 6.19 -4.77 8.91
N VAL A 105 4.98 -4.43 8.53
CA VAL A 105 3.97 -5.39 8.07
C VAL A 105 3.76 -5.16 6.57
N GLY A 106 4.44 -5.94 5.76
CA GLY A 106 4.31 -5.94 4.30
C GLY A 106 3.07 -6.70 3.86
N ILE A 107 2.07 -5.98 3.40
CA ILE A 107 0.78 -6.56 2.96
C ILE A 107 0.86 -6.80 1.46
N TRP A 108 0.85 -8.07 1.04
CA TRP A 108 0.80 -8.40 -0.37
C TRP A 108 -0.50 -7.91 -0.98
N ASN A 109 -0.46 -7.35 -2.16
CA ASN A 109 -1.67 -6.93 -2.85
C ASN A 109 -2.47 -8.13 -3.38
N GLY A 110 -3.74 -7.89 -3.73
CA GLY A 110 -4.66 -8.90 -4.22
C GLY A 110 -4.49 -9.28 -5.71
N GLY A 111 -3.31 -9.02 -6.32
CA GLY A 111 -3.06 -9.29 -7.73
C GLY A 111 -4.04 -8.50 -8.63
N VAL A 112 -4.85 -9.20 -9.39
CA VAL A 112 -5.87 -8.58 -10.28
C VAL A 112 -6.89 -7.72 -9.54
N SER A 113 -7.08 -7.93 -8.23
CA SER A 113 -7.98 -7.14 -7.39
C SER A 113 -7.32 -5.87 -6.83
N ARG A 114 -5.98 -5.72 -6.97
CA ARG A 114 -5.23 -4.61 -6.37
C ARG A 114 -5.85 -3.24 -6.64
N HIS A 115 -6.21 -2.97 -7.89
CA HIS A 115 -6.73 -1.66 -8.26
C HIS A 115 -8.10 -1.39 -7.59
N ALA A 116 -8.99 -2.39 -7.58
CA ALA A 116 -10.30 -2.30 -6.95
C ALA A 116 -10.23 -2.21 -5.42
N GLU A 117 -9.28 -2.90 -4.78
CA GLU A 117 -9.06 -2.85 -3.34
C GLU A 117 -8.40 -1.55 -2.88
N TYR A 118 -7.61 -0.90 -3.74
CA TYR A 118 -6.86 0.32 -3.39
C TYR A 118 -7.51 1.62 -3.87
N PHE A 119 -8.58 1.52 -4.65
CA PHE A 119 -9.30 2.69 -5.16
C PHE A 119 -10.28 3.22 -4.09
N PRO A 120 -10.14 4.45 -3.56
CA PRO A 120 -10.99 4.98 -2.50
C PRO A 120 -12.48 4.95 -2.87
N GLN A 121 -13.27 4.17 -2.13
CA GLN A 121 -14.65 3.86 -2.48
C GLN A 121 -15.59 5.05 -2.30
N LYS A 122 -15.54 5.75 -1.19
CA LYS A 122 -16.45 6.89 -0.93
C LYS A 122 -16.32 8.03 -1.92
N PRO A 123 -15.10 8.48 -2.33
CA PRO A 123 -14.99 9.41 -3.44
C PRO A 123 -15.60 8.90 -4.74
N PHE A 124 -15.38 7.62 -5.07
CA PHE A 124 -16.00 6.98 -6.24
C PHE A 124 -17.54 6.99 -6.15
N GLU A 125 -18.11 6.60 -5.04
CA GLU A 125 -19.57 6.58 -4.81
C GLU A 125 -20.20 7.98 -4.87
N SER A 126 -19.41 9.04 -4.67
CA SER A 126 -19.88 10.43 -4.82
C SER A 126 -20.01 10.90 -6.27
N LEU A 127 -19.56 10.10 -7.23
CA LEU A 127 -19.71 10.35 -8.67
C LEU A 127 -21.13 10.03 -9.13
N SER A 128 -21.60 10.68 -10.19
CA SER A 128 -22.87 10.30 -10.82
C SER A 128 -22.81 8.88 -11.41
N PRO A 129 -23.95 8.19 -11.61
CA PRO A 129 -23.95 6.86 -12.20
C PRO A 129 -23.18 6.78 -13.53
N SER A 130 -23.37 7.76 -14.42
CA SER A 130 -22.65 7.80 -15.70
C SER A 130 -21.16 8.00 -15.57
N GLN A 131 -20.70 8.74 -14.54
CA GLN A 131 -19.28 8.87 -14.23
C GLN A 131 -18.70 7.59 -13.64
N GLN A 132 -19.44 6.89 -12.77
CA GLN A 132 -19.03 5.58 -12.25
C GLN A 132 -18.89 4.55 -13.37
N ASP A 133 -19.85 4.51 -14.32
CA ASP A 133 -19.78 3.65 -15.51
C ASP A 133 -18.54 3.99 -16.36
N SER A 134 -18.25 5.27 -16.55
CA SER A 134 -17.05 5.73 -17.27
C SER A 134 -15.77 5.25 -16.57
N VAL A 135 -15.69 5.33 -15.24
CA VAL A 135 -14.55 4.84 -14.45
C VAL A 135 -14.36 3.33 -14.62
N TYR A 136 -15.43 2.54 -14.51
CA TYR A 136 -15.34 1.08 -14.70
C TYR A 136 -15.02 0.67 -16.15
N SER A 137 -15.40 1.49 -17.12
CA SER A 137 -15.11 1.27 -18.54
C SER A 137 -13.69 1.71 -18.94
N ALA A 138 -12.89 2.22 -18.02
CA ALA A 138 -11.54 2.70 -18.33
C ALA A 138 -10.54 1.56 -18.57
N TYR A 139 -9.63 1.78 -19.52
CA TYR A 139 -8.62 0.80 -19.93
C TYR A 139 -7.21 1.37 -19.81
N ARG A 140 -6.24 0.47 -19.63
CA ARG A 140 -4.80 0.79 -19.76
C ARG A 140 -4.42 0.89 -21.24
N SER A 141 -3.29 1.52 -21.53
CA SER A 141 -2.64 1.41 -22.84
C SER A 141 -2.45 -0.08 -23.15
N GLY A 142 -3.02 -0.56 -24.27
CA GLY A 142 -3.04 -1.99 -24.61
C GLY A 142 -4.38 -2.70 -24.36
N GLY A 143 -5.45 -1.97 -23.99
CA GLY A 143 -6.83 -2.47 -23.98
C GLY A 143 -7.19 -3.37 -22.79
N GLN A 144 -6.35 -3.43 -21.76
CA GLN A 144 -6.68 -4.15 -20.52
C GLN A 144 -7.56 -3.29 -19.61
N SER A 145 -8.70 -3.84 -19.15
CA SER A 145 -9.53 -3.17 -18.14
C SER A 145 -8.71 -2.85 -16.88
N ILE A 146 -8.84 -1.63 -16.37
CA ILE A 146 -8.15 -1.19 -15.16
C ILE A 146 -8.59 -2.02 -13.95
N PHE A 147 -9.88 -2.31 -13.85
CA PHE A 147 -10.47 -3.04 -12.73
C PHE A 147 -10.57 -4.56 -12.97
N GLY A 148 -10.29 -5.05 -14.20
CA GLY A 148 -10.37 -6.48 -14.52
C GLY A 148 -11.75 -7.10 -14.26
N GLY A 149 -12.83 -6.33 -14.43
CA GLY A 149 -14.19 -6.75 -14.11
C GLY A 149 -14.51 -6.83 -12.61
N LYS A 150 -13.66 -6.30 -11.74
CA LYS A 150 -13.88 -6.24 -10.29
C LYS A 150 -14.57 -4.93 -9.90
N THR A 151 -15.44 -5.00 -8.91
CA THR A 151 -16.01 -3.81 -8.27
C THR A 151 -15.03 -3.23 -7.25
N ILE A 152 -15.10 -1.91 -7.03
CA ILE A 152 -14.32 -1.24 -6.00
C ILE A 152 -14.80 -1.71 -4.63
N ILE A 153 -13.86 -2.19 -3.81
CA ILE A 153 -14.11 -2.78 -2.48
C ILE A 153 -13.10 -2.29 -1.45
N SER A 154 -12.60 -1.08 -1.58
CA SER A 154 -11.57 -0.59 -0.67
C SER A 154 -12.06 -0.48 0.78
N ASP A 155 -13.35 -0.25 1.02
CA ASP A 155 -13.91 -0.28 2.38
C ASP A 155 -13.79 -1.69 3.00
N GLN A 156 -13.97 -2.76 2.20
CA GLN A 156 -13.70 -4.14 2.64
C GLN A 156 -12.22 -4.36 2.93
N TYR A 157 -11.33 -3.83 2.09
CA TYR A 157 -9.89 -3.88 2.34
C TYR A 157 -9.53 -3.16 3.66
N LEU A 158 -10.15 -2.02 3.96
CA LEU A 158 -9.94 -1.34 5.24
C LEU A 158 -10.51 -2.11 6.43
N LEU A 159 -11.61 -2.84 6.26
CA LEU A 159 -12.10 -3.77 7.30
C LEU A 159 -11.12 -4.92 7.55
N PHE A 160 -10.58 -5.54 6.49
CA PHE A 160 -9.50 -6.52 6.63
C PHE A 160 -8.33 -5.94 7.44
N LEU A 161 -7.87 -4.75 7.07
CA LEU A 161 -6.72 -4.11 7.70
C LEU A 161 -6.98 -3.81 9.19
N THR A 162 -8.18 -3.28 9.52
CA THR A 162 -8.48 -2.75 10.85
C THR A 162 -9.14 -3.74 11.80
N LYS A 163 -9.91 -4.71 11.27
CA LYS A 163 -10.66 -5.67 12.10
C LYS A 163 -9.98 -7.03 12.20
N GLU A 164 -9.12 -7.37 11.24
CA GLU A 164 -8.47 -8.68 11.20
C GLU A 164 -6.94 -8.56 11.34
N LEU A 165 -6.27 -7.90 10.38
CA LEU A 165 -4.81 -7.88 10.33
C LEU A 165 -4.19 -7.15 11.52
N LYS A 166 -4.59 -5.89 11.77
CA LYS A 166 -4.01 -5.12 12.88
C LYS A 166 -4.22 -5.80 14.23
N PRO A 167 -5.43 -6.27 14.61
CA PRO A 167 -5.61 -7.02 15.85
C PRO A 167 -4.77 -8.30 15.93
N PHE A 168 -4.56 -8.99 14.80
CA PHE A 168 -3.68 -10.16 14.74
C PHE A 168 -2.22 -9.77 15.03
N ILE A 169 -1.71 -8.72 14.37
CA ILE A 169 -0.34 -8.23 14.55
C ILE A 169 -0.10 -7.81 16.01
N ASP A 170 -1.04 -7.06 16.60
CA ASP A 170 -0.92 -6.58 17.98
C ASP A 170 -0.96 -7.71 19.02
N ARG A 171 -1.64 -8.83 18.73
CA ARG A 171 -1.62 -10.02 19.62
C ARG A 171 -0.39 -10.89 19.42
N THR A 172 0.18 -10.91 18.21
CA THR A 172 1.27 -11.83 17.85
C THR A 172 2.64 -11.22 18.13
N TYR A 173 2.77 -9.90 17.98
CA TYR A 173 4.04 -9.19 18.12
C TYR A 173 3.99 -8.14 19.23
N SER A 174 5.15 -7.77 19.73
CA SER A 174 5.26 -6.78 20.81
C SER A 174 5.15 -5.36 20.29
N THR A 175 3.92 -4.93 19.98
CA THR A 175 3.63 -3.63 19.39
C THR A 175 3.24 -2.57 20.40
N LYS A 176 3.44 -1.30 20.02
CA LYS A 176 2.71 -0.15 20.55
C LYS A 176 1.46 -0.01 19.70
N SER A 177 0.32 -0.49 20.18
CA SER A 177 -0.91 -0.62 19.41
C SER A 177 -1.69 0.69 19.23
N ASP A 178 -1.24 1.76 19.90
CA ASP A 178 -1.87 3.07 19.83
C ASP A 178 -1.64 3.77 18.48
N ARG A 179 -2.51 4.71 18.16
CA ARG A 179 -2.47 5.49 16.93
C ARG A 179 -1.12 6.16 16.67
N ALA A 180 -0.51 6.78 17.69
CA ALA A 180 0.74 7.54 17.55
C ALA A 180 1.95 6.67 17.17
N ASN A 181 1.77 5.35 17.18
CA ASN A 181 2.77 4.37 16.82
C ASN A 181 2.32 3.40 15.70
N THR A 182 1.22 3.72 15.00
CA THR A 182 0.68 2.90 13.89
C THR A 182 0.62 3.74 12.63
N PHE A 183 1.40 3.37 11.62
CA PHE A 183 1.56 4.14 10.39
C PHE A 183 1.34 3.28 9.14
N LEU A 184 1.02 3.95 8.04
CA LEU A 184 0.84 3.35 6.73
C LEU A 184 1.86 3.91 5.74
N ALA A 185 2.24 3.12 4.74
CA ALA A 185 3.03 3.58 3.62
C ALA A 185 2.69 2.81 2.34
N GLY A 186 2.83 3.47 1.21
CA GLY A 186 2.69 2.84 -0.10
C GLY A 186 2.94 3.81 -1.22
N SER A 187 3.09 3.28 -2.43
CA SER A 187 3.25 4.09 -3.64
C SER A 187 2.05 3.98 -4.55
N SER A 188 1.86 4.99 -5.38
CA SER A 188 0.81 4.97 -6.40
C SER A 188 -0.58 4.76 -5.80
N MET A 189 -1.29 3.72 -6.23
CA MET A 189 -2.55 3.29 -5.61
C MET A 189 -2.36 2.90 -4.13
N GLY A 190 -1.18 2.37 -3.75
CA GLY A 190 -0.84 2.10 -2.35
C GLY A 190 -0.74 3.36 -1.50
N GLY A 191 -0.33 4.49 -2.08
CA GLY A 191 -0.39 5.81 -1.45
C GLY A 191 -1.83 6.28 -1.24
N LEU A 192 -2.69 6.11 -2.26
CA LEU A 192 -4.11 6.47 -2.17
C LEU A 192 -4.83 5.71 -1.05
N ILE A 193 -4.68 4.38 -1.00
CA ILE A 193 -5.36 3.57 0.03
C ILE A 193 -4.81 3.85 1.44
N SER A 194 -3.51 4.17 1.55
CA SER A 194 -2.90 4.55 2.84
C SER A 194 -3.46 5.88 3.37
N LEU A 195 -3.63 6.87 2.50
CA LEU A 195 -4.29 8.13 2.85
C LEU A 195 -5.77 7.91 3.19
N TYR A 196 -6.48 7.14 2.36
CA TYR A 196 -7.89 6.84 2.57
C TYR A 196 -8.12 6.14 3.91
N ALA A 197 -7.27 5.14 4.26
CA ALA A 197 -7.31 4.47 5.55
C ALA A 197 -7.08 5.45 6.72
N THR A 198 -6.16 6.39 6.58
CA THR A 198 -5.90 7.42 7.61
C THR A 198 -7.11 8.34 7.80
N CYS A 199 -7.82 8.67 6.71
CA CYS A 199 -9.04 9.49 6.77
C CYS A 199 -10.24 8.72 7.35
N GLU A 200 -10.41 7.44 7.02
CA GLU A 200 -11.57 6.64 7.46
C GLU A 200 -11.41 6.06 8.86
N TYR A 201 -10.17 5.81 9.29
CA TYR A 201 -9.85 5.25 10.61
C TYR A 201 -8.85 6.13 11.37
N PRO A 202 -9.25 7.39 11.65
CA PRO A 202 -8.35 8.36 12.29
C PRO A 202 -7.95 7.97 13.71
N ASP A 203 -8.72 7.13 14.40
CA ASP A 203 -8.38 6.63 15.74
C ASP A 203 -7.37 5.48 15.73
N ILE A 204 -7.10 4.90 14.56
CA ILE A 204 -6.20 3.73 14.40
C ILE A 204 -4.83 4.14 13.85
N PHE A 205 -4.80 4.99 12.83
CA PHE A 205 -3.57 5.35 12.11
C PHE A 205 -3.14 6.77 12.44
N GLY A 206 -1.89 6.93 12.85
CA GLY A 206 -1.29 8.24 13.17
C GLY A 206 -0.70 8.96 11.98
N GLY A 207 -0.71 8.35 10.81
CA GLY A 207 -0.26 9.00 9.58
C GLY A 207 0.05 8.03 8.44
N ALA A 208 0.35 8.63 7.29
CA ALA A 208 0.66 7.90 6.07
C ALA A 208 1.81 8.53 5.28
N ALA A 209 2.65 7.69 4.66
CA ALA A 209 3.57 8.07 3.60
C ALA A 209 2.99 7.63 2.24
N CYS A 210 2.64 8.60 1.42
CA CYS A 210 1.98 8.42 0.15
C CYS A 210 2.93 8.83 -0.97
N LEU A 211 3.75 7.88 -1.44
CA LEU A 211 4.77 8.13 -2.46
C LEU A 211 4.13 8.06 -3.85
N SER A 212 4.49 8.99 -4.73
CA SER A 212 3.92 9.04 -6.10
C SER A 212 2.43 8.76 -6.14
N THR A 213 1.66 9.44 -5.28
CA THR A 213 0.22 9.14 -5.08
C THR A 213 -0.54 9.23 -6.39
N HIS A 214 -1.24 8.16 -6.75
CA HIS A 214 -1.92 8.07 -8.04
C HIS A 214 -3.25 8.84 -8.07
N TRP A 215 -3.16 10.17 -7.95
CA TRP A 215 -4.33 11.07 -7.92
C TRP A 215 -5.29 10.91 -9.10
N PRO A 216 -4.82 10.58 -10.33
CA PRO A 216 -5.76 10.30 -11.42
C PRO A 216 -6.71 9.15 -11.12
N GLY A 217 -6.31 8.14 -10.34
CA GLY A 217 -7.05 6.90 -10.12
C GLY A 217 -7.19 6.04 -11.39
N LEU A 218 -7.06 6.67 -12.55
CA LEU A 218 -7.05 6.11 -13.90
C LEU A 218 -5.73 6.46 -14.62
N PHE A 219 -5.53 5.98 -15.85
CA PHE A 219 -4.28 6.22 -16.60
C PHE A 219 -4.39 7.38 -17.60
N SER A 220 -5.46 8.17 -17.56
CA SER A 220 -5.67 9.40 -18.32
C SER A 220 -6.30 10.48 -17.44
N LEU A 221 -5.99 11.74 -17.74
CA LEU A 221 -6.65 12.90 -17.14
C LEU A 221 -7.81 13.42 -18.00
N GLU A 222 -7.90 12.96 -19.25
CA GLU A 222 -8.94 13.41 -20.17
C GLU A 222 -10.32 12.92 -19.71
N ASN A 223 -11.25 13.87 -19.52
CA ASN A 223 -12.62 13.61 -19.04
C ASN A 223 -12.69 12.74 -17.75
N ASN A 224 -11.66 12.81 -16.92
CA ASN A 224 -11.55 12.01 -15.70
C ASN A 224 -12.13 12.74 -14.48
N PRO A 225 -13.28 12.29 -13.93
CA PRO A 225 -13.91 12.93 -12.78
C PRO A 225 -13.26 12.58 -11.43
N VAL A 226 -12.36 11.60 -11.42
CA VAL A 226 -11.81 10.98 -10.18
C VAL A 226 -11.01 11.96 -9.34
N PRO A 227 -10.06 12.76 -9.89
CA PRO A 227 -9.27 13.69 -9.07
C PRO A 227 -10.15 14.67 -8.29
N ASP A 228 -11.16 15.24 -8.93
CA ASP A 228 -12.05 16.19 -8.27
C ASP A 228 -12.89 15.53 -7.15
N ALA A 229 -13.29 14.27 -7.32
CA ALA A 229 -13.96 13.51 -6.28
C ALA A 229 -13.02 13.27 -5.09
N PHE A 230 -11.75 12.92 -5.33
CA PHE A 230 -10.74 12.78 -4.27
C PHE A 230 -10.51 14.12 -3.55
N PHE A 231 -10.38 15.22 -4.26
CA PHE A 231 -10.18 16.54 -3.65
C PHE A 231 -11.37 16.98 -2.79
N ARG A 232 -12.62 16.76 -3.25
CA ARG A 232 -13.81 17.00 -2.44
C ARG A 232 -13.83 16.14 -1.18
N TYR A 233 -13.48 14.86 -1.31
CA TYR A 233 -13.38 13.96 -0.18
C TYR A 233 -12.35 14.45 0.84
N LEU A 234 -11.13 14.78 0.43
CA LEU A 234 -10.09 15.28 1.32
C LEU A 234 -10.49 16.56 2.05
N LYS A 235 -11.13 17.51 1.37
CA LYS A 235 -11.66 18.73 2.00
C LYS A 235 -12.58 18.44 3.18
N ASN A 236 -13.31 17.32 3.13
CA ASN A 236 -14.31 16.98 4.15
C ASN A 236 -13.81 15.99 5.20
N ARG A 237 -12.85 15.13 4.86
CA ARG A 237 -12.49 13.93 5.64
C ARG A 237 -11.08 13.92 6.20
N LEU A 238 -10.20 14.84 5.80
CA LEU A 238 -8.86 14.91 6.43
C LEU A 238 -9.03 15.10 7.95
N PRO A 239 -8.29 14.31 8.76
CA PRO A 239 -8.37 14.38 10.21
C PRO A 239 -7.80 15.70 10.76
N ASP A 240 -7.98 15.96 12.06
CA ASP A 240 -7.39 17.14 12.75
C ASP A 240 -5.85 17.11 12.60
N PRO A 241 -5.22 18.15 12.03
CA PRO A 241 -3.79 18.15 11.73
C PRO A 241 -2.89 17.90 12.94
N LYS A 242 -3.27 18.34 14.14
CA LYS A 242 -2.42 18.31 15.34
C LYS A 242 -1.90 16.93 15.74
N GLN A 243 -2.49 15.86 15.23
CA GLN A 243 -2.25 14.51 15.72
C GLN A 243 -1.76 13.54 14.65
N TYR A 244 -1.48 14.02 13.41
CA TYR A 244 -1.15 13.17 12.28
C TYR A 244 0.13 13.63 11.60
N ARG A 245 0.77 12.69 10.90
CA ARG A 245 1.87 12.95 9.99
C ARG A 245 1.54 12.39 8.62
N ILE A 246 1.40 13.26 7.63
CA ILE A 246 1.08 12.88 6.27
C ILE A 246 2.19 13.35 5.34
N TYR A 247 2.78 12.43 4.61
CA TYR A 247 3.81 12.71 3.63
C TYR A 247 3.31 12.41 2.23
N PHE A 248 3.58 13.34 1.31
CA PHE A 248 3.38 13.16 -0.12
C PHE A 248 4.67 13.41 -0.88
N ASP A 249 4.84 12.69 -1.99
CA ASP A 249 5.82 13.05 -2.98
C ASP A 249 5.41 12.61 -4.39
N HIS A 250 6.19 13.06 -5.37
CA HIS A 250 6.17 12.55 -6.73
C HIS A 250 7.50 12.81 -7.42
N GLY A 251 7.82 12.00 -8.43
CA GLY A 251 8.87 12.28 -9.41
C GLY A 251 8.37 13.26 -10.50
N THR A 252 9.11 13.32 -11.62
CA THR A 252 8.71 14.14 -12.77
C THR A 252 8.69 13.36 -14.08
N GLU A 253 9.08 12.07 -14.03
CA GLU A 253 9.20 11.24 -15.22
C GLU A 253 8.11 10.15 -15.24
N THR A 254 7.87 9.60 -16.41
CA THR A 254 6.90 8.52 -16.67
C THR A 254 5.50 8.87 -16.15
N LEU A 255 4.86 8.01 -15.35
CA LEU A 255 3.53 8.24 -14.81
C LEU A 255 3.50 9.46 -13.85
N ASP A 256 4.60 9.72 -13.14
CA ASP A 256 4.71 10.83 -12.20
C ASP A 256 4.67 12.21 -12.88
N ALA A 257 4.93 12.29 -14.18
CA ALA A 257 4.84 13.53 -14.96
C ALA A 257 3.44 14.18 -14.89
N MET A 258 2.38 13.38 -14.62
CA MET A 258 1.01 13.87 -14.47
C MET A 258 0.68 14.42 -13.07
N TYR A 259 1.56 14.27 -12.08
CA TYR A 259 1.15 14.44 -10.67
C TYR A 259 1.35 15.84 -10.13
N ALA A 260 2.25 16.63 -10.69
CA ALA A 260 2.63 17.92 -10.12
C ALA A 260 1.45 18.88 -9.89
N GLU A 261 0.57 19.05 -10.89
CA GLU A 261 -0.60 19.92 -10.77
C GLU A 261 -1.63 19.36 -9.77
N LEU A 262 -1.86 18.04 -9.79
CA LEU A 262 -2.79 17.38 -8.88
C LEU A 262 -2.29 17.45 -7.43
N GLN A 263 -0.99 17.22 -7.21
CA GLN A 263 -0.38 17.35 -5.90
C GLN A 263 -0.47 18.79 -5.38
N SER A 264 -0.26 19.80 -6.22
CA SER A 264 -0.42 21.21 -5.85
C SER A 264 -1.85 21.53 -5.36
N LYS A 265 -2.88 20.93 -5.97
CA LYS A 265 -4.27 21.07 -5.47
C LYS A 265 -4.45 20.42 -4.10
N VAL A 266 -3.84 19.26 -3.87
CA VAL A 266 -3.84 18.60 -2.56
C VAL A 266 -3.09 19.44 -1.53
N ASP A 267 -1.94 19.99 -1.88
CA ASP A 267 -1.15 20.86 -1.01
C ASP A 267 -1.95 22.10 -0.56
N THR A 268 -2.72 22.68 -1.49
CA THR A 268 -3.65 23.78 -1.17
C THR A 268 -4.73 23.33 -0.16
N ILE A 269 -5.25 22.11 -0.28
CA ILE A 269 -6.21 21.55 0.67
C ILE A 269 -5.58 21.34 2.03
N MET A 270 -4.34 20.82 2.10
CA MET A 270 -3.61 20.62 3.35
C MET A 270 -3.40 21.93 4.10
N ILE A 271 -2.98 22.98 3.40
CA ILE A 271 -2.81 24.33 3.96
C ILE A 271 -4.15 24.86 4.49
N ALA A 272 -5.22 24.77 3.69
CA ALA A 272 -6.56 25.25 4.07
C ALA A 272 -7.13 24.49 5.29
N LYS A 273 -6.71 23.25 5.51
CA LYS A 273 -7.06 22.44 6.68
C LYS A 273 -6.19 22.73 7.91
N GLY A 274 -5.19 23.62 7.81
CA GLY A 274 -4.32 24.02 8.90
C GLY A 274 -3.16 23.07 9.18
N TYR A 275 -2.80 22.20 8.23
CA TYR A 275 -1.60 21.38 8.34
C TYR A 275 -0.35 22.24 8.22
N THR A 276 0.60 22.07 9.12
CA THR A 276 1.91 22.75 9.12
C THR A 276 3.03 21.77 8.74
N LYS A 277 4.24 22.28 8.61
CA LYS A 277 5.44 21.47 8.28
C LYS A 277 5.75 20.36 9.30
N GLU A 278 5.16 20.42 10.46
CA GLU A 278 5.33 19.39 11.51
C GLU A 278 4.41 18.17 11.27
N GLN A 279 3.25 18.41 10.66
CA GLN A 279 2.22 17.41 10.42
C GLN A 279 2.14 16.96 8.97
N TRP A 280 2.68 17.77 8.05
CA TRP A 280 2.58 17.49 6.63
C TRP A 280 3.85 17.90 5.88
N MET A 281 4.24 17.07 4.94
CA MET A 281 5.34 17.32 4.04
C MET A 281 4.95 16.88 2.62
N SER A 282 5.22 17.73 1.63
CA SER A 282 5.08 17.42 0.20
C SER A 282 6.40 17.72 -0.51
N LYS A 283 6.86 16.80 -1.38
CA LYS A 283 8.13 16.94 -2.11
C LYS A 283 8.01 16.52 -3.56
N SER A 284 8.65 17.30 -4.43
CA SER A 284 8.94 16.91 -5.81
C SER A 284 10.39 16.42 -5.94
N TRP A 285 10.59 15.38 -6.75
CA TRP A 285 11.89 14.74 -7.00
C TRP A 285 12.20 14.77 -8.50
N PRO A 286 12.79 15.86 -9.02
CA PRO A 286 13.08 16.01 -10.44
C PRO A 286 13.93 14.86 -10.99
N GLY A 287 13.59 14.38 -12.19
CA GLY A 287 14.28 13.30 -12.88
C GLY A 287 13.96 11.89 -12.35
N GLN A 288 13.13 11.76 -11.30
CA GLN A 288 12.73 10.45 -10.81
C GLN A 288 11.44 9.97 -11.49
N ASP A 289 11.40 8.67 -11.78
CA ASP A 289 10.30 7.98 -12.43
C ASP A 289 9.36 7.25 -11.44
N HIS A 290 8.31 6.64 -11.96
CA HIS A 290 7.34 5.85 -11.21
C HIS A 290 7.83 4.41 -11.01
N SER A 291 8.84 4.20 -10.17
CA SER A 291 9.45 2.88 -9.96
C SER A 291 9.94 2.65 -8.53
N GLU A 292 10.08 1.37 -8.15
CA GLU A 292 10.64 0.95 -6.86
C GLU A 292 12.07 1.48 -6.67
N LYS A 293 12.88 1.56 -7.73
CA LYS A 293 14.22 2.15 -7.69
C LYS A 293 14.17 3.60 -7.25
N SER A 294 13.26 4.39 -7.82
CA SER A 294 13.07 5.79 -7.47
C SER A 294 12.55 5.92 -6.04
N TRP A 295 11.57 5.10 -5.62
CA TRP A 295 11.05 5.12 -4.24
C TRP A 295 12.11 4.69 -3.23
N LYS A 296 12.90 3.64 -3.50
CA LYS A 296 14.05 3.22 -2.66
C LYS A 296 15.02 4.38 -2.44
N SER A 297 15.37 5.11 -3.48
CA SER A 297 16.37 6.21 -3.41
C SER A 297 15.95 7.35 -2.48
N ARG A 298 14.65 7.56 -2.26
CA ARG A 298 14.10 8.66 -1.48
C ARG A 298 13.32 8.24 -0.22
N LEU A 299 13.23 6.93 0.05
CA LEU A 299 12.46 6.36 1.15
C LEU A 299 12.87 6.89 2.53
N SER A 300 14.13 7.29 2.71
CA SER A 300 14.62 7.86 3.97
C SER A 300 13.82 9.09 4.42
N THR A 301 13.36 9.92 3.49
CA THR A 301 12.62 11.15 3.80
C THR A 301 11.27 10.86 4.47
N PRO A 302 10.35 10.07 3.87
CA PRO A 302 9.09 9.74 4.53
C PRO A 302 9.27 8.93 5.82
N ILE A 303 10.24 8.04 5.88
CA ILE A 303 10.50 7.24 7.09
C ILE A 303 10.96 8.11 8.25
N LEU A 304 11.90 9.03 8.03
CA LEU A 304 12.33 10.01 9.05
C LEU A 304 11.17 10.92 9.47
N PHE A 305 10.30 11.28 8.56
CA PHE A 305 9.15 12.12 8.87
C PHE A 305 8.09 11.39 9.71
N LEU A 306 7.70 10.16 9.34
CA LEU A 306 6.67 9.40 10.04
C LEU A 306 7.14 8.88 11.40
N LEU A 307 8.33 8.28 11.44
CA LEU A 307 8.84 7.52 12.59
C LEU A 307 9.77 8.35 13.49
N LYS A 308 9.81 9.66 13.31
CA LYS A 308 10.57 10.59 14.16
C LYS A 308 10.33 10.31 15.64
N LYS A 309 11.43 10.27 16.41
CA LYS A 309 11.42 10.21 17.88
C LYS A 309 10.86 11.48 18.51
#